data_ec31d1ca60112a76a91c18cec3d63857
#
_entry.id   ec31d1ca60112a76a91c18cec3d63857
#
_cell.length_a   1.000
_cell.length_b   1.000
_cell.length_c   1.000
_cell.angle_alpha   90.00
_cell.angle_beta   90.00
_cell.angle_gamma   90.00
#
_symmetry.space_group_name_H-M   'P 1'
#
loop_
_entity.id
_entity.type
_entity.pdbx_description
1 polymer ?
#
loop_
_entity_poly.entity_id
_entity_poly.type
_entity_poly.pdbx_seq_one_letter_code
_entity_poly.pdbx_strand_id
1 'polypeptide(L)'
;MSRPPLHALQGFVAAARSGNLSRAAEAMHLTVSALSHQIKALESRLDERLFERGPRGIALTDTGRRLLERIAPHLDAIEQALRPPAARRDDVLTVSMTPLMASAWLVPRLPRFLCCHQDLEFNLQSGEALVDFARDTTVDAALRSGHGDWPGLTAEFLFGESLVPVIAPEQLRRLRSQLGTPRLQMLHRWPLLGDPGGYWDRWFAHFGTEAPRRYVANFDDVDAMQRAAVAGVGVCLARMSRARPLIENGALKPLVAESLDGEYAHYLVYPPRNRDHPALQAFRRWLLEEARVYRSERPAGGLPPADAAATRGGRRRSRV
;
A
#
# COMPACT_ATOMS: atom_id res chain seq x y z
N MET A 1 -25.08 25.74 -11.42
CA MET A 1 -24.31 24.58 -11.86
C MET A 1 -25.24 23.51 -12.39
N SER A 2 -25.11 23.10 -13.64
CA SER A 2 -25.95 22.05 -14.25
C SER A 2 -25.57 20.69 -13.65
N ARG A 3 -26.57 19.87 -13.26
CA ARG A 3 -26.36 18.53 -12.72
C ARG A 3 -25.52 17.66 -13.69
N PRO A 4 -24.58 16.81 -13.19
CA PRO A 4 -23.83 15.91 -14.04
C PRO A 4 -24.78 14.92 -14.75
N PRO A 5 -24.57 14.61 -16.04
CA PRO A 5 -25.44 13.72 -16.82
C PRO A 5 -25.09 12.25 -16.52
N LEU A 6 -25.45 11.75 -15.31
CA LEU A 6 -25.03 10.41 -14.83
C LEU A 6 -25.40 9.29 -15.79
N HIS A 7 -26.60 9.29 -16.38
CA HIS A 7 -26.97 8.26 -17.35
C HIS A 7 -26.10 8.26 -18.61
N ALA A 8 -25.70 9.45 -19.10
CA ALA A 8 -24.81 9.56 -20.24
C ALA A 8 -23.38 9.11 -19.90
N LEU A 9 -22.91 9.35 -18.67
CA LEU A 9 -21.62 8.85 -18.19
C LEU A 9 -21.63 7.32 -18.03
N GLN A 10 -22.71 6.76 -17.47
CA GLN A 10 -22.88 5.30 -17.39
C GLN A 10 -22.92 4.67 -18.79
N GLY A 11 -23.68 5.26 -19.72
CA GLY A 11 -23.74 4.82 -21.10
C GLY A 11 -22.39 4.87 -21.82
N PHE A 12 -21.63 5.93 -21.58
CA PHE A 12 -20.26 6.09 -22.09
C PHE A 12 -19.33 4.98 -21.55
N VAL A 13 -19.31 4.74 -20.23
CA VAL A 13 -18.46 3.71 -19.62
C VAL A 13 -18.84 2.30 -20.09
N ALA A 14 -20.13 1.99 -20.19
CA ALA A 14 -20.61 0.70 -20.70
C ALA A 14 -20.18 0.48 -22.16
N ALA A 15 -20.32 1.50 -23.02
CA ALA A 15 -19.89 1.45 -24.42
C ALA A 15 -18.37 1.31 -24.57
N ALA A 16 -17.60 2.02 -23.73
CA ALA A 16 -16.15 1.95 -23.72
C ALA A 16 -15.62 0.56 -23.33
N ARG A 17 -16.22 -0.05 -22.30
CA ARG A 17 -15.83 -1.39 -21.82
C ARG A 17 -16.20 -2.51 -22.79
N SER A 18 -17.33 -2.39 -23.46
CA SER A 18 -17.79 -3.42 -24.41
C SER A 18 -17.18 -3.32 -25.81
N GLY A 19 -16.67 -2.14 -26.20
CA GLY A 19 -16.22 -1.85 -27.55
C GLY A 19 -17.32 -1.92 -28.63
N ASN A 20 -18.59 -2.08 -28.19
CA ASN A 20 -19.73 -2.32 -29.06
C ASN A 20 -21.00 -1.68 -28.49
N LEU A 21 -21.60 -0.76 -29.24
CA LEU A 21 -22.82 -0.05 -28.80
C LEU A 21 -24.04 -0.96 -28.60
N SER A 22 -24.18 -2.02 -29.42
CA SER A 22 -25.31 -2.93 -29.29
C SER A 22 -25.24 -3.74 -28.00
N ARG A 23 -24.06 -4.28 -27.67
CA ARG A 23 -23.82 -5.02 -26.42
C ARG A 23 -23.95 -4.11 -25.19
N ALA A 24 -23.46 -2.87 -25.29
CA ALA A 24 -23.61 -1.90 -24.22
C ALA A 24 -25.07 -1.51 -23.97
N ALA A 25 -25.84 -1.30 -25.06
CA ALA A 25 -27.26 -0.97 -24.96
C ALA A 25 -28.05 -2.12 -24.34
N GLU A 26 -27.78 -3.36 -24.75
CA GLU A 26 -28.40 -4.56 -24.17
C GLU A 26 -28.10 -4.67 -22.67
N ALA A 27 -26.85 -4.52 -22.27
CA ALA A 27 -26.44 -4.56 -20.84
C ALA A 27 -27.10 -3.46 -19.99
N MET A 28 -27.46 -2.34 -20.60
CA MET A 28 -28.12 -1.23 -19.94
C MET A 28 -29.66 -1.22 -20.09
N HIS A 29 -30.23 -2.24 -20.72
CA HIS A 29 -31.66 -2.32 -21.07
C HIS A 29 -32.15 -1.11 -21.88
N LEU A 30 -31.30 -0.60 -22.79
CA LEU A 30 -31.59 0.51 -23.68
C LEU A 30 -31.63 0.08 -25.14
N THR A 31 -32.25 0.89 -25.98
CA THR A 31 -32.07 0.77 -27.43
C THR A 31 -30.71 1.37 -27.84
N VAL A 32 -30.11 0.86 -28.92
CA VAL A 32 -28.86 1.41 -29.48
C VAL A 32 -29.00 2.89 -29.82
N SER A 33 -30.18 3.30 -30.29
CA SER A 33 -30.47 4.70 -30.61
C SER A 33 -30.47 5.57 -29.36
N ALA A 34 -31.09 5.12 -28.26
CA ALA A 34 -31.13 5.84 -27.00
C ALA A 34 -29.71 6.00 -26.41
N LEU A 35 -28.92 4.92 -26.38
CA LEU A 35 -27.54 4.97 -25.92
C LEU A 35 -26.67 5.89 -26.79
N SER A 36 -26.82 5.80 -28.12
CA SER A 36 -26.09 6.68 -29.05
C SER A 36 -26.46 8.16 -28.84
N HIS A 37 -27.73 8.45 -28.54
CA HIS A 37 -28.17 9.80 -28.24
C HIS A 37 -27.59 10.33 -26.93
N GLN A 38 -27.55 9.50 -25.88
CA GLN A 38 -26.93 9.87 -24.60
C GLN A 38 -25.43 10.17 -24.77
N ILE A 39 -24.69 9.34 -25.51
CA ILE A 39 -23.27 9.56 -25.80
C ILE A 39 -23.08 10.85 -26.60
N LYS A 40 -23.85 11.09 -27.65
CA LYS A 40 -23.77 12.35 -28.43
C LYS A 40 -24.07 13.59 -27.56
N ALA A 41 -25.05 13.51 -26.66
CA ALA A 41 -25.34 14.61 -25.72
C ALA A 41 -24.16 14.88 -24.79
N LEU A 42 -23.44 13.83 -24.35
CA LEU A 42 -22.23 13.97 -23.55
C LEU A 42 -21.09 14.60 -24.36
N GLU A 43 -20.86 14.13 -25.59
CA GLU A 43 -19.85 14.69 -26.51
C GLU A 43 -20.13 16.18 -26.81
N SER A 44 -21.39 16.53 -27.11
CA SER A 44 -21.80 17.93 -27.34
C SER A 44 -21.61 18.82 -26.11
N ARG A 45 -21.77 18.28 -24.91
CA ARG A 45 -21.56 19.02 -23.66
C ARG A 45 -20.09 19.26 -23.36
N LEU A 46 -19.21 18.34 -23.78
CA LEU A 46 -17.76 18.41 -23.60
C LEU A 46 -17.08 19.15 -24.77
N ASP A 47 -17.82 19.37 -25.86
CA ASP A 47 -17.30 19.86 -27.14
C ASP A 47 -16.15 18.98 -27.68
N GLU A 48 -16.24 17.68 -27.41
CA GLU A 48 -15.20 16.70 -27.72
C GLU A 48 -15.81 15.36 -28.16
N ARG A 49 -15.20 14.70 -29.14
CA ARG A 49 -15.55 13.34 -29.48
C ARG A 49 -14.88 12.35 -28.53
N LEU A 50 -15.68 11.42 -28.01
CA LEU A 50 -15.21 10.38 -27.09
C LEU A 50 -14.98 9.04 -27.81
N PHE A 51 -15.68 8.82 -28.94
CA PHE A 51 -15.54 7.62 -29.76
C PHE A 51 -15.25 7.93 -31.22
N GLU A 52 -14.46 7.05 -31.83
CA GLU A 52 -14.28 6.92 -33.26
C GLU A 52 -15.02 5.67 -33.75
N ARG A 53 -15.61 5.78 -34.94
CA ARG A 53 -16.25 4.63 -35.59
C ARG A 53 -15.26 3.97 -36.54
N GLY A 54 -15.03 2.68 -36.31
CA GLY A 54 -14.15 1.86 -37.14
C GLY A 54 -14.88 0.63 -37.72
N PRO A 55 -14.22 -0.10 -38.63
CA PRO A 55 -14.79 -1.31 -39.24
C PRO A 55 -15.15 -2.44 -38.27
N ARG A 56 -14.58 -2.40 -37.06
CA ARG A 56 -14.78 -3.41 -35.99
C ARG A 56 -15.68 -2.93 -34.85
N GLY A 57 -16.32 -1.77 -34.96
CA GLY A 57 -17.16 -1.19 -33.91
C GLY A 57 -16.75 0.23 -33.53
N ILE A 58 -16.76 0.54 -32.25
CA ILE A 58 -16.34 1.82 -31.70
C ILE A 58 -15.01 1.69 -30.96
N ALA A 59 -14.16 2.69 -31.12
CA ALA A 59 -12.91 2.82 -30.36
C ALA A 59 -12.88 4.16 -29.60
N LEU A 60 -12.22 4.20 -28.46
CA LEU A 60 -12.05 5.44 -27.69
C LEU A 60 -11.06 6.38 -28.42
N THR A 61 -11.40 7.66 -28.47
CA THR A 61 -10.43 8.74 -28.73
C THR A 61 -9.49 8.90 -27.55
N ASP A 62 -8.43 9.70 -27.67
CA ASP A 62 -7.56 10.01 -26.53
C ASP A 62 -8.30 10.77 -25.43
N THR A 63 -9.23 11.66 -25.80
CA THR A 63 -10.13 12.34 -24.83
C THR A 63 -11.07 11.34 -24.17
N GLY A 64 -11.63 10.40 -24.93
CA GLY A 64 -12.47 9.32 -24.38
C GLY A 64 -11.69 8.45 -23.37
N ARG A 65 -10.45 8.11 -23.68
CA ARG A 65 -9.59 7.30 -22.79
C ARG A 65 -9.33 8.02 -21.46
N ARG A 66 -8.90 9.29 -21.52
CA ARG A 66 -8.70 10.10 -20.31
C ARG A 66 -9.97 10.29 -19.49
N LEU A 67 -11.12 10.46 -20.14
CA LEU A 67 -12.40 10.56 -19.43
C LEU A 67 -12.77 9.23 -18.76
N LEU A 68 -12.58 8.09 -19.43
CA LEU A 68 -12.85 6.77 -18.88
C LEU A 68 -12.01 6.52 -17.62
N GLU A 69 -10.72 6.77 -17.66
CA GLU A 69 -9.80 6.60 -16.52
C GLU A 69 -10.23 7.44 -15.30
N ARG A 70 -10.76 8.63 -15.54
CA ARG A 70 -11.21 9.53 -14.47
C ARG A 70 -12.60 9.19 -13.93
N ILE A 71 -13.51 8.70 -14.75
CA ILE A 71 -14.94 8.54 -14.36
C ILE A 71 -15.26 7.11 -13.94
N ALA A 72 -14.67 6.08 -14.58
CA ALA A 72 -15.00 4.69 -14.31
C ALA A 72 -14.85 4.32 -12.82
N PRO A 73 -13.76 4.68 -12.11
CA PRO A 73 -13.63 4.34 -10.70
C PRO A 73 -14.74 4.94 -9.80
N HIS A 74 -15.23 6.13 -10.14
CA HIS A 74 -16.29 6.77 -9.37
C HIS A 74 -17.66 6.13 -9.61
N LEU A 75 -17.97 5.73 -10.84
CA LEU A 75 -19.20 5.00 -11.15
C LEU A 75 -19.19 3.60 -10.51
N ASP A 76 -18.07 2.89 -10.56
CA ASP A 76 -17.90 1.60 -9.89
C ASP A 76 -18.11 1.73 -8.37
N ALA A 77 -17.59 2.80 -7.76
CA ALA A 77 -17.83 3.09 -6.33
C ALA A 77 -19.32 3.35 -6.01
N ILE A 78 -20.03 4.06 -6.89
CA ILE A 78 -21.48 4.29 -6.73
C ILE A 78 -22.24 2.96 -6.86
N GLU A 79 -21.93 2.14 -7.87
CA GLU A 79 -22.56 0.82 -8.05
C GLU A 79 -22.30 -0.10 -6.84
N GLN A 80 -21.09 -0.07 -6.32
CA GLN A 80 -20.70 -0.85 -5.14
C GLN A 80 -21.48 -0.39 -3.89
N ALA A 81 -21.69 0.93 -3.73
CA ALA A 81 -22.46 1.49 -2.63
C ALA A 81 -23.97 1.15 -2.70
N LEU A 82 -24.49 0.90 -3.90
CA LEU A 82 -25.88 0.51 -4.12
C LEU A 82 -26.12 -0.99 -4.00
N ARG A 83 -25.08 -1.82 -4.02
CA ARG A 83 -25.25 -3.26 -3.78
C ARG A 83 -25.76 -3.47 -2.37
N PRO A 84 -26.86 -4.25 -2.19
CA PRO A 84 -27.23 -4.67 -0.84
C PRO A 84 -26.01 -5.31 -0.18
N PRO A 85 -25.73 -5.04 1.09
CA PRO A 85 -24.68 -5.77 1.78
C PRO A 85 -24.97 -7.25 1.59
N ALA A 86 -24.07 -7.95 0.88
CA ALA A 86 -24.15 -9.42 0.78
C ALA A 86 -24.27 -9.95 2.20
N ALA A 87 -25.17 -10.89 2.43
CA ALA A 87 -25.30 -11.53 3.74
C ALA A 87 -23.88 -11.92 4.16
N ARG A 88 -23.42 -11.29 5.25
CA ARG A 88 -22.01 -11.40 5.67
C ARG A 88 -21.76 -12.87 6.00
N ARG A 89 -20.83 -13.46 5.28
CA ARG A 89 -20.44 -14.85 5.48
C ARG A 89 -19.41 -14.90 6.59
N ASP A 90 -19.68 -15.67 7.63
CA ASP A 90 -18.80 -15.84 8.79
C ASP A 90 -17.47 -16.54 8.45
N ASP A 91 -17.44 -17.22 7.31
CA ASP A 91 -16.30 -17.95 6.76
C ASP A 91 -15.48 -17.15 5.72
N VAL A 92 -15.82 -15.90 5.45
CA VAL A 92 -15.09 -15.01 4.52
C VAL A 92 -14.44 -13.88 5.29
N LEU A 93 -13.16 -13.65 5.03
CA LEU A 93 -12.40 -12.53 5.61
C LEU A 93 -11.71 -11.73 4.52
N THR A 94 -12.02 -10.46 4.43
CA THR A 94 -11.37 -9.51 3.52
C THR A 94 -10.49 -8.54 4.30
N VAL A 95 -9.18 -8.57 4.04
CA VAL A 95 -8.19 -7.71 4.71
C VAL A 95 -7.51 -6.80 3.70
N SER A 96 -7.43 -5.50 4.03
CA SER A 96 -6.75 -4.51 3.19
C SER A 96 -5.39 -4.12 3.78
N MET A 97 -4.37 -3.95 2.91
CA MET A 97 -3.05 -3.44 3.28
C MET A 97 -2.27 -2.91 2.08
N THR A 98 -1.12 -2.28 2.33
CA THR A 98 -0.24 -1.85 1.24
C THR A 98 0.44 -3.05 0.55
N PRO A 99 0.71 -2.98 -0.77
CA PRO A 99 1.27 -4.11 -1.52
C PRO A 99 2.58 -4.64 -0.93
N LEU A 100 3.47 -3.73 -0.54
CA LEU A 100 4.77 -4.11 0.00
C LEU A 100 4.66 -4.78 1.38
N MET A 101 3.73 -4.32 2.23
CA MET A 101 3.46 -4.97 3.53
C MET A 101 2.86 -6.36 3.33
N ALA A 102 1.98 -6.50 2.35
CA ALA A 102 1.40 -7.78 1.98
C ALA A 102 2.50 -8.77 1.57
N SER A 103 3.33 -8.42 0.59
CA SER A 103 4.35 -9.30 0.01
C SER A 103 5.50 -9.60 0.97
N ALA A 104 5.98 -8.61 1.73
CA ALA A 104 7.15 -8.78 2.57
C ALA A 104 6.84 -9.38 3.96
N TRP A 105 5.65 -9.11 4.52
CA TRP A 105 5.36 -9.51 5.89
C TRP A 105 4.22 -10.53 6.02
N LEU A 106 3.04 -10.28 5.43
CA LEU A 106 1.88 -11.15 5.64
C LEU A 106 1.96 -12.43 4.83
N VAL A 107 2.14 -12.33 3.50
CA VAL A 107 2.07 -13.48 2.57
C VAL A 107 3.03 -14.60 2.94
N PRO A 108 4.29 -14.36 3.36
CA PRO A 108 5.18 -15.45 3.80
C PRO A 108 4.69 -16.20 5.06
N ARG A 109 3.81 -15.58 5.86
CA ARG A 109 3.25 -16.15 7.10
C ARG A 109 1.88 -16.78 6.90
N LEU A 110 1.16 -16.34 5.88
CA LEU A 110 -0.23 -16.71 5.61
C LEU A 110 -0.47 -18.24 5.48
N PRO A 111 0.45 -19.05 4.93
CA PRO A 111 0.25 -20.51 4.88
C PRO A 111 0.00 -21.14 6.26
N ARG A 112 0.62 -20.60 7.33
CA ARG A 112 0.40 -21.09 8.70
C ARG A 112 -1.00 -20.81 9.23
N PHE A 113 -1.61 -19.73 8.78
CA PHE A 113 -2.99 -19.41 9.11
C PHE A 113 -3.96 -20.30 8.34
N LEU A 114 -3.79 -20.38 7.02
CA LEU A 114 -4.71 -21.08 6.14
C LEU A 114 -4.72 -22.60 6.35
N CYS A 115 -3.58 -23.21 6.72
CA CYS A 115 -3.59 -24.65 7.03
C CYS A 115 -4.44 -25.02 8.25
N CYS A 116 -4.65 -24.07 9.18
CA CYS A 116 -5.47 -24.27 10.38
C CYS A 116 -6.93 -23.83 10.19
N HIS A 117 -7.25 -23.15 9.09
CA HIS A 117 -8.56 -22.57 8.80
C HIS A 117 -8.97 -22.86 7.35
N GLN A 118 -9.08 -24.14 6.99
CA GLN A 118 -9.31 -24.60 5.61
C GLN A 118 -10.70 -24.20 5.06
N ASP A 119 -11.68 -24.00 5.95
CA ASP A 119 -13.04 -23.59 5.57
C ASP A 119 -13.17 -22.06 5.43
N LEU A 120 -12.07 -21.31 5.63
CA LEU A 120 -12.08 -19.85 5.58
C LEU A 120 -11.62 -19.36 4.20
N GLU A 121 -12.44 -18.54 3.57
CA GLU A 121 -12.06 -17.80 2.37
C GLU A 121 -11.35 -16.50 2.77
N PHE A 122 -10.05 -16.38 2.42
CA PHE A 122 -9.24 -15.20 2.73
C PHE A 122 -9.04 -14.34 1.49
N ASN A 123 -9.54 -13.10 1.54
CA ASN A 123 -9.41 -12.12 0.48
C ASN A 123 -8.43 -11.01 0.90
N LEU A 124 -7.39 -10.82 0.11
CA LEU A 124 -6.41 -9.75 0.31
C LEU A 124 -6.62 -8.64 -0.72
N GLN A 125 -6.96 -7.45 -0.23
CA GLN A 125 -7.00 -6.25 -1.04
C GLN A 125 -5.74 -5.43 -0.81
N SER A 126 -4.87 -5.37 -1.82
CA SER A 126 -3.64 -4.59 -1.73
C SER A 126 -3.76 -3.26 -2.47
N GLY A 127 -3.47 -2.15 -1.77
CA GLY A 127 -3.53 -0.80 -2.32
C GLY A 127 -3.01 0.24 -1.32
N GLU A 128 -2.58 1.38 -1.86
CA GLU A 128 -2.08 2.50 -1.03
C GLU A 128 -3.23 3.31 -0.40
N ALA A 129 -4.42 3.28 -1.00
CA ALA A 129 -5.57 4.01 -0.50
C ALA A 129 -6.04 3.49 0.86
N LEU A 130 -6.37 4.43 1.76
CA LEU A 130 -7.00 4.09 3.03
C LEU A 130 -8.44 3.63 2.80
N VAL A 131 -8.83 2.55 3.47
CA VAL A 131 -10.21 2.07 3.45
C VAL A 131 -11.09 3.01 4.27
N ASP A 132 -12.13 3.52 3.66
CA ASP A 132 -13.22 4.20 4.36
C ASP A 132 -14.23 3.15 4.86
N PHE A 133 -14.02 2.65 6.06
CA PHE A 133 -14.89 1.63 6.66
C PHE A 133 -16.33 2.10 6.88
N ALA A 134 -16.62 3.39 6.82
CA ALA A 134 -18.01 3.87 6.91
C ALA A 134 -18.77 3.63 5.60
N ARG A 135 -18.04 3.63 4.47
CA ARG A 135 -18.62 3.45 3.13
C ARG A 135 -18.36 2.05 2.57
N ASP A 136 -17.18 1.50 2.83
CA ASP A 136 -16.83 0.17 2.36
C ASP A 136 -17.13 -0.86 3.44
N THR A 137 -18.17 -1.65 3.21
CA THR A 137 -18.57 -2.75 4.09
C THR A 137 -18.02 -4.10 3.64
N THR A 138 -17.30 -4.15 2.53
CA THR A 138 -16.72 -5.39 1.96
C THR A 138 -15.38 -5.73 2.60
N VAL A 139 -14.69 -4.75 3.20
CA VAL A 139 -13.43 -4.95 3.92
C VAL A 139 -13.70 -5.11 5.41
N ASP A 140 -13.19 -6.18 5.98
CA ASP A 140 -13.39 -6.52 7.40
C ASP A 140 -12.38 -5.86 8.31
N ALA A 141 -11.13 -5.82 7.89
CA ALA A 141 -10.02 -5.23 8.62
C ALA A 141 -8.95 -4.70 7.69
N ALA A 142 -8.05 -3.89 8.22
CA ALA A 142 -6.89 -3.42 7.48
C ALA A 142 -5.61 -3.48 8.35
N LEU A 143 -4.47 -3.79 7.71
CA LEU A 143 -3.17 -3.55 8.33
C LEU A 143 -2.69 -2.17 7.88
N ARG A 144 -2.43 -1.30 8.84
CA ARG A 144 -2.05 0.09 8.58
C ARG A 144 -0.88 0.52 9.44
N SER A 145 -0.09 1.44 8.88
CA SER A 145 1.00 2.11 9.58
C SER A 145 0.52 3.50 10.03
N GLY A 146 0.75 3.85 11.28
CA GLY A 146 0.32 5.12 11.85
C GLY A 146 0.64 5.26 13.33
N HIS A 147 0.03 6.26 13.96
CA HIS A 147 0.20 6.53 15.40
C HIS A 147 -0.69 5.70 16.32
N GLY A 148 -1.61 4.90 15.76
CA GLY A 148 -2.55 4.08 16.55
C GLY A 148 -3.88 4.77 16.84
N ASP A 149 -4.09 5.96 16.30
CA ASP A 149 -5.31 6.73 16.49
C ASP A 149 -6.10 6.82 15.17
N TRP A 150 -7.18 6.04 15.08
CA TRP A 150 -8.14 6.07 13.99
C TRP A 150 -9.54 6.26 14.60
N PRO A 151 -10.10 7.49 14.53
CA PRO A 151 -11.40 7.80 15.12
C PRO A 151 -12.50 6.83 14.67
N GLY A 152 -13.23 6.27 15.64
CA GLY A 152 -14.31 5.33 15.37
C GLY A 152 -13.91 3.90 15.00
N LEU A 153 -12.61 3.59 14.97
CA LEU A 153 -12.10 2.25 14.68
C LEU A 153 -11.40 1.65 15.90
N THR A 154 -11.35 0.33 15.95
CA THR A 154 -10.48 -0.41 16.87
C THR A 154 -9.11 -0.55 16.21
N ALA A 155 -8.06 -0.15 16.91
CA ALA A 155 -6.68 -0.29 16.45
C ALA A 155 -5.89 -1.13 17.46
N GLU A 156 -5.32 -2.24 17.00
CA GLU A 156 -4.51 -3.13 17.82
C GLU A 156 -3.07 -3.12 17.34
N PHE A 157 -2.17 -2.77 18.24
CA PHE A 157 -0.74 -2.70 17.97
C PHE A 157 -0.17 -4.06 17.56
N LEU A 158 0.57 -4.07 16.48
CA LEU A 158 1.29 -5.26 15.99
C LEU A 158 2.78 -5.15 16.31
N PHE A 159 3.47 -4.19 15.73
CA PHE A 159 4.89 -3.96 15.97
C PHE A 159 5.31 -2.55 15.55
N GLY A 160 6.38 -2.06 16.16
CA GLY A 160 7.05 -0.82 15.79
C GLY A 160 7.81 -0.94 14.47
N GLU A 161 8.30 0.19 13.98
CA GLU A 161 9.14 0.24 12.79
C GLU A 161 10.51 0.80 13.14
N SER A 162 11.55 0.34 12.44
CA SER A 162 12.88 0.93 12.49
C SER A 162 13.45 1.11 11.09
N LEU A 163 14.25 2.16 10.94
CA LEU A 163 14.94 2.49 9.71
C LEU A 163 16.41 2.09 9.84
N VAL A 164 16.93 1.39 8.83
CA VAL A 164 18.32 0.89 8.79
C VAL A 164 18.95 1.14 7.43
N PRO A 165 20.17 1.67 7.35
CA PRO A 165 20.91 1.74 6.12
C PRO A 165 21.32 0.33 5.67
N VAL A 166 20.88 -0.07 4.48
CA VAL A 166 21.18 -1.40 3.92
C VAL A 166 21.80 -1.29 2.54
N ILE A 167 22.64 -2.29 2.20
CA ILE A 167 23.39 -2.36 0.95
C ILE A 167 23.53 -3.81 0.48
N ALA A 168 23.63 -4.03 -0.83
CA ALA A 168 23.98 -5.34 -1.37
C ALA A 168 25.41 -5.77 -0.95
N PRO A 169 25.61 -7.04 -0.55
CA PRO A 169 26.92 -7.54 -0.08
C PRO A 169 28.06 -7.36 -1.10
N GLU A 170 27.75 -7.54 -2.37
CA GLU A 170 28.70 -7.36 -3.47
C GLU A 170 29.18 -5.91 -3.55
N GLN A 171 28.24 -4.96 -3.52
CA GLN A 171 28.54 -3.54 -3.55
C GLN A 171 29.32 -3.11 -2.30
N LEU A 172 28.95 -3.65 -1.13
CA LEU A 172 29.69 -3.41 0.12
C LEU A 172 31.15 -3.82 0.00
N ARG A 173 31.43 -5.01 -0.53
CA ARG A 173 32.81 -5.49 -0.74
C ARG A 173 33.59 -4.57 -1.66
N ARG A 174 32.99 -4.18 -2.79
CA ARG A 174 33.62 -3.28 -3.76
C ARG A 174 33.93 -1.90 -3.17
N LEU A 175 32.99 -1.31 -2.46
CA LEU A 175 33.14 0.05 -1.92
C LEU A 175 34.02 0.10 -0.67
N ARG A 176 34.14 -0.98 0.11
CA ARG A 176 35.05 -1.01 1.28
C ARG A 176 36.52 -0.83 0.90
N SER A 177 36.92 -1.27 -0.27
CA SER A 177 38.28 -1.03 -0.75
C SER A 177 38.58 0.44 -1.06
N GLN A 178 37.56 1.21 -1.39
CA GLN A 178 37.65 2.63 -1.76
C GLN A 178 37.34 3.58 -0.61
N LEU A 179 36.29 3.28 0.17
CA LEU A 179 35.74 4.15 1.22
C LEU A 179 36.10 3.70 2.64
N GLY A 180 36.74 2.53 2.79
CA GLY A 180 37.07 1.95 4.08
C GLY A 180 35.88 1.25 4.75
N THR A 181 36.03 0.98 6.05
CA THR A 181 34.96 0.36 6.85
C THR A 181 33.82 1.35 7.06
N PRO A 182 32.55 0.94 6.84
CA PRO A 182 31.39 1.81 7.08
C PRO A 182 31.37 2.29 8.53
N ARG A 183 31.13 3.58 8.73
CA ARG A 183 30.93 4.21 10.05
C ARG A 183 29.83 5.25 9.93
N LEU A 184 29.08 5.41 10.98
CA LEU A 184 27.95 6.37 11.04
C LEU A 184 28.34 7.78 10.57
N GLN A 185 29.48 8.32 11.07
CA GLN A 185 29.97 9.66 10.74
C GLN A 185 30.40 9.81 9.27
N MET A 186 30.63 8.71 8.57
CA MET A 186 31.10 8.70 7.19
C MET A 186 30.01 8.27 6.20
N LEU A 187 28.77 8.10 6.68
CA LEU A 187 27.67 7.57 5.87
C LEU A 187 27.37 8.46 4.65
N HIS A 188 27.53 9.77 4.79
CA HIS A 188 27.36 10.76 3.70
C HIS A 188 28.29 10.54 2.50
N ARG A 189 29.39 9.78 2.66
CA ARG A 189 30.33 9.45 1.58
C ARG A 189 29.94 8.23 0.76
N TRP A 190 28.97 7.46 1.26
CA TRP A 190 28.45 6.29 0.56
C TRP A 190 27.42 6.69 -0.50
N PRO A 191 27.23 5.88 -1.55
CA PRO A 191 26.25 6.18 -2.59
C PRO A 191 24.84 5.98 -2.05
N LEU A 192 24.26 6.98 -1.43
CA LEU A 192 22.92 6.91 -0.83
C LEU A 192 21.83 7.08 -1.87
N LEU A 193 20.76 6.31 -1.72
CA LEU A 193 19.52 6.45 -2.49
C LEU A 193 18.57 7.37 -1.75
N GLY A 194 18.05 8.40 -2.44
CA GLY A 194 17.09 9.32 -1.88
C GLY A 194 15.72 8.65 -1.72
N ASP A 195 15.12 8.82 -0.57
CA ASP A 195 13.84 8.25 -0.19
C ASP A 195 12.69 9.25 -0.38
N PRO A 196 11.45 8.78 -0.62
CA PRO A 196 10.32 9.66 -0.88
C PRO A 196 9.79 10.38 0.36
N GLY A 197 10.21 9.98 1.56
CA GLY A 197 9.69 10.47 2.84
C GLY A 197 10.64 11.38 3.62
N GLY A 198 11.82 11.73 3.07
CA GLY A 198 12.82 12.54 3.77
C GLY A 198 13.40 11.86 5.02
N TYR A 199 13.42 10.53 5.03
CA TYR A 199 13.89 9.78 6.21
C TYR A 199 15.39 9.92 6.42
N TRP A 200 16.19 10.15 5.36
CA TRP A 200 17.60 10.45 5.49
C TRP A 200 17.85 11.76 6.24
N ASP A 201 17.05 12.80 6.01
CA ASP A 201 17.19 14.08 6.73
C ASP A 201 16.96 13.87 8.23
N ARG A 202 15.95 13.06 8.60
CA ARG A 202 15.70 12.66 9.99
C ARG A 202 16.84 11.82 10.57
N TRP A 203 17.42 10.91 9.76
CA TRP A 203 18.56 10.10 10.16
C TRP A 203 19.76 10.98 10.52
N PHE A 204 20.18 11.84 9.60
CA PHE A 204 21.32 12.71 9.81
C PHE A 204 21.10 13.71 10.95
N ALA A 205 19.91 14.25 11.09
CA ALA A 205 19.55 15.12 12.21
C ALA A 205 19.57 14.39 13.55
N HIS A 206 19.05 13.15 13.61
CA HIS A 206 19.01 12.35 14.84
C HIS A 206 20.41 12.01 15.38
N PHE A 207 21.30 11.61 14.48
CA PHE A 207 22.67 11.21 14.84
C PHE A 207 23.67 12.37 14.83
N GLY A 208 23.27 13.56 14.46
CA GLY A 208 24.16 14.75 14.40
C GLY A 208 25.30 14.55 13.40
N THR A 209 25.05 13.90 12.29
CA THR A 209 26.04 13.59 11.27
C THR A 209 25.79 14.38 9.98
N GLU A 210 26.83 14.52 9.16
CA GLU A 210 26.76 15.28 7.91
C GLU A 210 25.87 14.56 6.88
N ALA A 211 24.94 15.31 6.26
CA ALA A 211 24.13 14.83 5.16
C ALA A 211 24.91 14.83 3.83
N PRO A 212 24.57 13.96 2.85
CA PRO A 212 25.23 13.96 1.56
C PRO A 212 24.89 15.22 0.76
N ARG A 213 25.82 15.67 -0.08
CA ARG A 213 25.55 16.78 -1.01
C ARG A 213 24.51 16.42 -2.08
N ARG A 214 24.42 15.13 -2.41
CA ARG A 214 23.48 14.59 -3.40
C ARG A 214 23.24 13.10 -3.13
N TYR A 215 22.08 12.64 -3.54
CA TYR A 215 21.76 11.21 -3.66
C TYR A 215 22.17 10.69 -5.04
N VAL A 216 22.53 9.40 -5.14
CA VAL A 216 22.88 8.76 -6.43
C VAL A 216 21.66 8.67 -7.35
N ALA A 217 20.52 8.36 -6.77
CA ALA A 217 19.22 8.33 -7.43
C ALA A 217 18.14 8.67 -6.40
N ASN A 218 17.04 9.26 -6.83
CA ASN A 218 15.88 9.53 -6.00
C ASN A 218 14.71 8.67 -6.47
N PHE A 219 13.94 8.15 -5.52
CA PHE A 219 12.80 7.29 -5.76
C PHE A 219 11.55 7.90 -5.10
N ASP A 220 10.42 7.80 -5.73
CA ASP A 220 9.09 8.08 -5.20
C ASP A 220 8.38 6.83 -4.70
N ASP A 221 8.92 5.65 -5.05
CA ASP A 221 8.44 4.34 -4.63
C ASP A 221 9.48 3.59 -3.78
N VAL A 222 9.04 3.11 -2.61
CA VAL A 222 9.92 2.43 -1.64
C VAL A 222 10.35 1.04 -2.12
N ASP A 223 9.49 0.31 -2.86
CA ASP A 223 9.83 -1.02 -3.38
C ASP A 223 10.90 -0.89 -4.49
N ALA A 224 10.72 0.06 -5.40
CA ALA A 224 11.71 0.36 -6.43
C ALA A 224 13.07 0.76 -5.82
N MET A 225 13.07 1.61 -4.79
CA MET A 225 14.30 1.98 -4.07
C MET A 225 14.98 0.76 -3.42
N GLN A 226 14.21 -0.11 -2.79
CA GLN A 226 14.76 -1.31 -2.14
C GLN A 226 15.32 -2.31 -3.16
N ARG A 227 14.63 -2.49 -4.30
CA ARG A 227 15.14 -3.28 -5.43
C ARG A 227 16.42 -2.70 -6.03
N ALA A 228 16.52 -1.38 -6.13
CA ALA A 228 17.74 -0.71 -6.58
C ALA A 228 18.93 -0.98 -5.62
N ALA A 229 18.67 -1.02 -4.30
CA ALA A 229 19.69 -1.38 -3.34
C ALA A 229 20.14 -2.86 -3.49
N VAL A 230 19.21 -3.80 -3.71
CA VAL A 230 19.51 -5.20 -4.01
C VAL A 230 20.33 -5.33 -5.30
N ALA A 231 19.98 -4.55 -6.33
CA ALA A 231 20.71 -4.50 -7.60
C ALA A 231 22.09 -3.81 -7.50
N GLY A 232 22.46 -3.31 -6.32
CA GLY A 232 23.77 -2.69 -6.10
C GLY A 232 23.90 -1.26 -6.62
N VAL A 233 22.81 -0.52 -6.77
CA VAL A 233 22.82 0.90 -7.17
C VAL A 233 23.36 1.78 -6.04
N GLY A 234 22.95 1.49 -4.78
CA GLY A 234 23.38 2.29 -3.64
C GLY A 234 22.87 1.75 -2.30
N VAL A 235 23.04 2.57 -1.27
CA VAL A 235 22.56 2.34 0.09
C VAL A 235 21.15 2.91 0.22
N CYS A 236 20.18 2.11 0.59
CA CYS A 236 18.86 2.64 0.93
C CYS A 236 18.65 2.67 2.46
N LEU A 237 17.90 3.66 2.94
CA LEU A 237 17.39 3.68 4.30
C LEU A 237 16.09 2.88 4.33
N ALA A 238 16.20 1.60 4.68
CA ALA A 238 15.10 0.66 4.58
C ALA A 238 14.32 0.54 5.89
N ARG A 239 13.02 0.34 5.78
CA ARG A 239 12.17 -0.05 6.91
C ARG A 239 12.41 -1.53 7.22
N MET A 240 12.69 -1.84 8.48
CA MET A 240 13.06 -3.19 8.91
C MET A 240 11.95 -4.21 8.64
N SER A 241 10.68 -3.84 8.80
CA SER A 241 9.54 -4.71 8.49
C SER A 241 9.56 -5.28 7.07
N ARG A 242 10.19 -4.57 6.14
CA ARG A 242 10.27 -4.89 4.71
C ARG A 242 11.64 -5.41 4.30
N ALA A 243 12.71 -4.89 4.92
CA ALA A 243 14.09 -5.28 4.60
C ALA A 243 14.52 -6.60 5.26
N ARG A 244 13.89 -6.99 6.35
CA ARG A 244 14.26 -8.18 7.12
C ARG A 244 14.36 -9.45 6.29
N PRO A 245 13.38 -9.82 5.43
CA PRO A 245 13.51 -11.00 4.59
C PRO A 245 14.71 -10.95 3.63
N LEU A 246 15.06 -9.75 3.14
CA LEU A 246 16.22 -9.56 2.25
C LEU A 246 17.55 -9.59 3.00
N ILE A 247 17.54 -9.26 4.28
CA ILE A 247 18.71 -9.38 5.15
C ILE A 247 18.91 -10.86 5.53
N GLU A 248 17.85 -11.56 5.87
CA GLU A 248 17.86 -12.97 6.27
C GLU A 248 18.32 -13.89 5.12
N ASN A 249 17.86 -13.62 3.89
CA ASN A 249 18.30 -14.37 2.70
C ASN A 249 19.64 -13.90 2.12
N GLY A 250 20.26 -12.88 2.73
CA GLY A 250 21.57 -12.38 2.34
C GLY A 250 21.61 -11.46 1.12
N ALA A 251 20.46 -11.05 0.58
CA ALA A 251 20.38 -10.10 -0.55
C ALA A 251 20.81 -8.68 -0.14
N LEU A 252 20.55 -8.31 1.12
CA LEU A 252 20.98 -7.05 1.71
C LEU A 252 21.75 -7.31 3.02
N LYS A 253 22.57 -6.33 3.40
CA LYS A 253 23.24 -6.29 4.72
C LYS A 253 23.09 -4.90 5.33
N PRO A 254 22.89 -4.79 6.65
CA PRO A 254 23.06 -3.53 7.36
C PRO A 254 24.44 -2.94 7.11
N LEU A 255 24.48 -1.65 6.79
CA LEU A 255 25.74 -0.96 6.53
C LEU A 255 26.40 -0.50 7.83
N VAL A 256 25.64 -0.11 8.82
CA VAL A 256 26.04 0.29 10.17
C VAL A 256 25.14 -0.40 11.20
N ALA A 257 25.56 -0.43 12.46
CA ALA A 257 24.80 -1.09 13.53
C ALA A 257 23.65 -0.24 14.07
N GLU A 258 23.69 1.06 13.81
CA GLU A 258 22.69 2.01 14.27
C GLU A 258 21.39 1.84 13.50
N SER A 259 20.30 2.10 14.18
CA SER A 259 18.94 2.16 13.63
C SER A 259 18.20 3.38 14.17
N LEU A 260 17.29 3.92 13.39
CA LEU A 260 16.42 5.02 13.79
C LEU A 260 15.01 4.48 14.00
N ASP A 261 14.43 4.75 15.17
CA ASP A 261 13.03 4.38 15.43
C ASP A 261 12.11 5.09 14.44
N GLY A 262 11.21 4.32 13.84
CA GLY A 262 10.18 4.83 12.96
C GLY A 262 9.17 5.69 13.74
N GLU A 263 8.58 6.65 13.03
CA GLU A 263 7.54 7.53 13.57
C GLU A 263 6.21 6.79 13.74
N TYR A 264 5.99 5.80 12.88
CA TYR A 264 4.76 5.02 12.81
C TYR A 264 5.02 3.57 13.23
N ALA A 265 3.97 2.97 13.81
CA ALA A 265 3.93 1.54 14.07
C ALA A 265 2.84 0.87 13.21
N HIS A 266 2.85 -0.45 13.17
CA HIS A 266 1.87 -1.24 12.43
C HIS A 266 0.75 -1.71 13.34
N TYR A 267 -0.48 -1.62 12.83
CA TYR A 267 -1.70 -1.96 13.57
C TYR A 267 -2.65 -2.79 12.70
N LEU A 268 -3.40 -3.66 13.36
CA LEU A 268 -4.64 -4.21 12.83
C LEU A 268 -5.76 -3.23 13.17
N VAL A 269 -6.45 -2.73 12.15
CA VAL A 269 -7.51 -1.73 12.28
C VAL A 269 -8.82 -2.28 11.72
N TYR A 270 -9.90 -2.17 12.47
CA TYR A 270 -11.23 -2.64 12.04
C TYR A 270 -12.36 -1.86 12.72
N PRO A 271 -13.54 -1.75 12.09
CA PRO A 271 -14.68 -1.08 12.68
C PRO A 271 -15.28 -1.94 13.82
N PRO A 272 -15.85 -1.31 14.88
CA PRO A 272 -16.45 -2.04 16.01
C PRO A 272 -17.51 -3.07 15.60
N ARG A 273 -18.26 -2.81 14.52
CA ARG A 273 -19.27 -3.74 13.97
C ARG A 273 -18.70 -5.08 13.53
N ASN A 274 -17.38 -5.14 13.28
CA ASN A 274 -16.68 -6.35 12.82
C ASN A 274 -16.04 -7.12 13.97
N ARG A 275 -16.13 -6.60 15.20
CA ARG A 275 -15.46 -7.16 16.36
C ARG A 275 -15.76 -8.65 16.56
N ASP A 276 -17.03 -9.03 16.41
CA ASP A 276 -17.49 -10.40 16.71
C ASP A 276 -17.53 -11.30 15.46
N HIS A 277 -16.97 -10.84 14.34
CA HIS A 277 -16.89 -11.61 13.10
C HIS A 277 -15.96 -12.83 13.29
N PRO A 278 -16.42 -14.08 13.14
CA PRO A 278 -15.65 -15.28 13.51
C PRO A 278 -14.31 -15.39 12.78
N ALA A 279 -14.31 -15.18 11.45
CA ALA A 279 -13.10 -15.24 10.64
C ALA A 279 -12.09 -14.11 11.03
N LEU A 280 -12.59 -12.91 11.35
CA LEU A 280 -11.72 -11.82 11.84
C LEU A 280 -11.12 -12.18 13.20
N GLN A 281 -11.89 -12.75 14.11
CA GLN A 281 -11.39 -13.15 15.43
C GLN A 281 -10.32 -14.25 15.35
N ALA A 282 -10.49 -15.22 14.45
CA ALA A 282 -9.47 -16.23 14.17
C ALA A 282 -8.19 -15.60 13.62
N PHE A 283 -8.32 -14.75 12.60
CA PHE A 283 -7.18 -14.02 12.00
C PHE A 283 -6.49 -13.11 13.02
N ARG A 284 -7.25 -12.36 13.80
CA ARG A 284 -6.75 -11.45 14.83
C ARG A 284 -5.87 -12.18 15.86
N ARG A 285 -6.35 -13.32 16.41
CA ARG A 285 -5.56 -14.11 17.38
C ARG A 285 -4.24 -14.58 16.77
N TRP A 286 -4.30 -15.13 15.57
CA TRP A 286 -3.13 -15.59 14.86
C TRP A 286 -2.16 -14.43 14.54
N LEU A 287 -2.68 -13.33 14.03
CA LEU A 287 -1.89 -12.16 13.63
C LEU A 287 -1.14 -11.52 14.80
N LEU A 288 -1.81 -11.39 15.95
CA LEU A 288 -1.19 -10.86 17.18
C LEU A 288 -0.06 -11.76 17.69
N GLU A 289 -0.22 -13.08 17.56
CA GLU A 289 0.85 -14.01 17.93
C GLU A 289 2.02 -13.96 16.94
N GLU A 290 1.76 -13.91 15.63
CA GLU A 290 2.82 -13.71 14.62
C GLU A 290 3.57 -12.38 14.84
N ALA A 291 2.84 -11.32 15.20
CA ALA A 291 3.44 -10.03 15.54
C ALA A 291 4.28 -10.11 16.82
N ARG A 292 3.83 -10.87 17.83
CA ARG A 292 4.58 -11.09 19.07
C ARG A 292 5.89 -11.84 18.79
N VAL A 293 5.84 -12.89 17.99
CA VAL A 293 7.02 -13.65 17.58
C VAL A 293 7.97 -12.74 16.81
N TYR A 294 7.45 -11.98 15.81
CA TYR A 294 8.25 -11.05 15.03
C TYR A 294 8.99 -10.02 15.89
N ARG A 295 8.33 -9.49 16.94
CA ARG A 295 8.96 -8.54 17.88
C ARG A 295 10.08 -9.18 18.72
N SER A 296 9.87 -10.43 19.16
CA SER A 296 10.83 -11.13 20.02
C SER A 296 12.09 -11.62 19.29
N GLU A 297 11.99 -11.81 17.98
CA GLU A 297 13.11 -12.24 17.16
C GLU A 297 14.08 -11.10 16.90
N ARG A 298 15.36 -11.31 17.21
CA ARG A 298 16.41 -10.36 16.83
C ARG A 298 16.68 -10.46 15.33
N PRO A 299 16.65 -9.34 14.60
CA PRO A 299 17.05 -9.36 13.20
C PRO A 299 18.50 -9.84 13.06
N ALA A 300 18.81 -10.59 12.00
CA ALA A 300 20.18 -10.93 11.64
C ALA A 300 21.00 -9.65 11.46
N GLY A 301 22.22 -9.61 12.06
CA GLY A 301 23.08 -8.42 11.97
C GLY A 301 23.21 -7.58 13.25
N GLY A 302 22.62 -8.03 14.38
CA GLY A 302 22.81 -7.38 15.68
C GLY A 302 21.95 -6.13 15.92
N LEU A 303 20.97 -5.89 15.05
CA LEU A 303 20.04 -4.75 15.17
C LEU A 303 19.06 -4.93 16.34
N PRO A 304 18.57 -3.84 16.96
CA PRO A 304 17.63 -3.92 18.07
C PRO A 304 16.29 -4.54 17.63
N PRO A 305 15.57 -5.23 18.52
CA PRO A 305 14.24 -5.76 18.23
C PRO A 305 13.23 -4.64 17.95
N ALA A 306 12.17 -4.95 17.21
CA ALA A 306 11.13 -4.01 16.77
C ALA A 306 10.30 -3.33 17.89
N ASP A 307 10.57 -3.66 19.16
CA ASP A 307 9.82 -3.16 20.33
C ASP A 307 10.34 -1.85 20.95
N ALA A 308 11.45 -1.31 20.48
CA ALA A 308 12.08 -0.14 21.12
C ALA A 308 11.22 1.14 21.05
N ALA A 309 10.29 1.21 20.07
CA ALA A 309 9.43 2.39 19.85
C ALA A 309 8.20 2.49 20.78
N ALA A 310 7.69 1.36 21.29
CA ALA A 310 6.43 1.34 22.05
C ALA A 310 6.56 1.92 23.48
N THR A 311 7.78 1.96 24.05
CA THR A 311 8.00 2.33 25.47
C THR A 311 8.21 3.83 25.69
N ARG A 312 8.41 4.65 24.65
CA ARG A 312 8.71 6.09 24.78
C ARG A 312 7.52 7.03 24.55
N GLY A 313 6.42 6.55 23.99
CA GLY A 313 5.20 7.35 23.71
C GLY A 313 4.32 7.65 24.95
N GLY A 314 4.55 6.97 26.08
CA GLY A 314 3.70 7.05 27.29
C GLY A 314 4.06 8.11 28.33
N ARG A 315 5.11 8.93 28.14
CA ARG A 315 5.56 9.90 29.15
C ARG A 315 5.73 11.34 28.65
N ARG A 316 4.75 11.86 27.91
CA ARG A 316 4.62 13.33 27.72
C ARG A 316 3.15 13.75 27.69
N ARG A 317 2.45 13.57 28.81
CA ARG A 317 1.30 14.40 29.19
C ARG A 317 1.39 14.65 30.69
N SER A 318 2.06 15.71 31.06
CA SER A 318 1.76 16.61 32.18
C SER A 318 2.90 17.63 32.32
N ARG A 319 2.61 18.81 31.88
CA ARG A 319 2.86 20.12 32.48
C ARG A 319 2.78 21.21 31.41
N VAL A 320 1.83 21.99 31.69
CA VAL A 320 1.43 23.37 31.39
C VAL A 320 0.44 23.50 30.28
#